data_b46ee61552e59b5e09012a11d770915c
#
_entry.id   b46ee61552e59b5e09012a11d770915c
#
_cell.length_a   1.000
_cell.length_b   1.000
_cell.length_c   1.000
_cell.angle_alpha   90.00
_cell.angle_beta   90.00
_cell.angle_gamma   90.00
#
_symmetry.space_group_name_H-M   'P 1'
#
loop_
_entity.id
_entity.type
_entity.pdbx_description
1 polymer ?
#
loop_
_entity_poly.entity_id
_entity_poly.type
_entity_poly.pdbx_seq_one_letter_code
_entity_poly.pdbx_strand_id
1 'polypeptide(L)'
;MNAPDESGESSWPVLAARVGALLPLTSLDPSAISFLQGDGLQGTWFSACSGGADSVLSTLLAFAHFPGRSGAFTVAHFNHCLRGDASSGDEAFVHRLAEGLGVSFTSARGMGTTGDEASLREERLAFLSKVTNGHQTAIILQGHQRDDIAETFLWRLARGAGLAGLAAPRPVRRSGNMVFVRPLLTISREEVRRVLGSVGATWREDDSNTSPIYLRNRLRMGTLEAWRKDSDREVGAGTVRSRRL
;
A
#
# COMPACT_ATOMS: atom_id res chain seq x y z
N MET A 1 -19.81 20.58 -17.78
CA MET A 1 -18.66 21.42 -18.18
C MET A 1 -18.20 22.09 -16.90
N ASN A 2 -17.30 21.40 -16.15
CA ASN A 2 -16.79 21.88 -14.85
C ASN A 2 -15.69 22.90 -15.14
N ALA A 3 -15.78 24.06 -14.48
CA ALA A 3 -14.78 25.12 -14.57
C ALA A 3 -13.40 24.58 -14.13
N PRO A 4 -12.29 25.01 -14.72
CA PRO A 4 -10.96 24.67 -14.26
C PRO A 4 -10.75 25.28 -12.86
N ASP A 5 -10.30 24.44 -11.93
CA ASP A 5 -9.83 24.88 -10.62
C ASP A 5 -8.60 25.77 -10.80
N GLU A 6 -8.70 27.04 -10.36
CA GLU A 6 -7.66 28.06 -10.55
C GLU A 6 -6.38 27.85 -9.71
N SER A 7 -6.24 26.69 -9.03
CA SER A 7 -5.11 26.41 -8.10
C SER A 7 -3.86 25.85 -8.78
N GLY A 8 -3.77 25.71 -10.09
CA GLY A 8 -2.56 25.21 -10.79
C GLY A 8 -2.14 23.77 -10.41
N GLU A 9 -2.84 23.11 -9.52
CA GLU A 9 -2.62 21.73 -9.12
C GLU A 9 -3.22 20.79 -10.17
N SER A 10 -2.43 19.84 -10.64
CA SER A 10 -2.90 18.82 -11.58
C SER A 10 -3.95 17.93 -10.90
N SER A 11 -5.11 17.69 -11.55
CA SER A 11 -6.15 16.80 -11.01
C SER A 11 -5.64 15.38 -10.79
N TRP A 12 -6.23 14.66 -9.83
CA TRP A 12 -5.83 13.28 -9.48
C TRP A 12 -5.79 12.31 -10.67
N PRO A 13 -6.72 12.34 -11.65
CA PRO A 13 -6.63 11.52 -12.85
C PRO A 13 -5.40 11.84 -13.71
N VAL A 14 -5.02 13.11 -13.82
CA VAL A 14 -3.81 13.53 -14.55
C VAL A 14 -2.56 13.05 -13.82
N LEU A 15 -2.51 13.17 -12.49
CA LEU A 15 -1.41 12.64 -11.67
C LEU A 15 -1.30 11.12 -11.80
N ALA A 16 -2.42 10.39 -11.77
CA ALA A 16 -2.45 8.96 -11.97
C ALA A 16 -1.89 8.57 -13.35
N ALA A 17 -2.30 9.25 -14.42
CA ALA A 17 -1.79 8.99 -15.76
C ALA A 17 -0.26 9.21 -15.86
N ARG A 18 0.26 10.30 -15.26
CA ARG A 18 1.71 10.58 -15.21
C ARG A 18 2.46 9.50 -14.40
N VAL A 19 1.93 9.09 -13.24
CA VAL A 19 2.50 8.01 -12.43
C VAL A 19 2.52 6.70 -13.21
N GLY A 20 1.44 6.36 -13.92
CA GLY A 20 1.37 5.16 -14.77
C GLY A 20 2.39 5.18 -15.92
N ALA A 21 2.66 6.35 -16.49
CA ALA A 21 3.69 6.50 -17.53
C ALA A 21 5.11 6.29 -16.97
N LEU A 22 5.38 6.74 -15.74
CA LEU A 22 6.69 6.58 -15.07
C LEU A 22 6.92 5.16 -14.54
N LEU A 23 5.85 4.48 -14.14
CA LEU A 23 5.89 3.10 -13.62
C LEU A 23 4.95 2.20 -14.45
N PRO A 24 5.39 1.71 -15.61
CA PRO A 24 4.62 0.78 -16.43
C PRO A 24 4.42 -0.55 -15.69
N LEU A 25 3.43 -1.34 -16.09
CA LEU A 25 3.12 -2.65 -15.46
C LEU A 25 4.33 -3.59 -15.37
N THR A 26 5.28 -3.47 -16.30
CA THR A 26 6.53 -4.24 -16.30
C THR A 26 7.49 -3.91 -15.16
N SER A 27 7.35 -2.76 -14.52
CA SER A 27 8.12 -2.34 -13.34
C SER A 27 7.56 -2.95 -12.04
N LEU A 28 6.30 -3.36 -12.06
CA LEU A 28 5.58 -3.87 -10.90
C LEU A 28 5.82 -5.38 -10.69
N ASP A 29 5.40 -5.92 -9.55
CA ASP A 29 5.59 -7.35 -9.27
C ASP A 29 4.84 -8.21 -10.30
N PRO A 30 5.55 -9.07 -11.07
CA PRO A 30 4.96 -9.78 -12.20
C PRO A 30 3.85 -10.76 -11.78
N SER A 31 3.94 -11.37 -10.59
CA SER A 31 2.90 -12.29 -10.10
C SER A 31 1.63 -11.53 -9.70
N ALA A 32 1.79 -10.34 -9.09
CA ALA A 32 0.67 -9.46 -8.77
C ALA A 32 -0.02 -8.99 -10.06
N ILE A 33 0.75 -8.54 -11.06
CA ILE A 33 0.20 -8.04 -12.33
C ILE A 33 -0.46 -9.15 -13.14
N SER A 34 0.17 -10.32 -13.26
CA SER A 34 -0.45 -11.49 -13.93
C SER A 34 -1.80 -11.84 -13.30
N PHE A 35 -1.89 -11.84 -11.97
CA PHE A 35 -3.16 -12.08 -11.27
C PHE A 35 -4.19 -10.99 -11.57
N LEU A 36 -3.81 -9.69 -11.52
CA LEU A 36 -4.73 -8.58 -11.77
C LEU A 36 -5.25 -8.57 -13.21
N GLN A 37 -4.43 -8.98 -14.19
CA GLN A 37 -4.80 -9.07 -15.61
C GLN A 37 -5.59 -10.35 -15.95
N GLY A 38 -5.58 -11.35 -15.07
CA GLY A 38 -6.30 -12.61 -15.21
C GLY A 38 -7.48 -12.71 -14.23
N ASP A 39 -7.38 -13.60 -13.25
CA ASP A 39 -8.45 -13.92 -12.27
C ASP A 39 -8.95 -12.68 -11.51
N GLY A 40 -8.06 -11.71 -11.27
CA GLY A 40 -8.38 -10.47 -10.56
C GLY A 40 -9.42 -9.60 -11.27
N LEU A 41 -9.56 -9.72 -12.59
CA LEU A 41 -10.54 -8.96 -13.36
C LEU A 41 -12.00 -9.31 -13.01
N GLN A 42 -12.25 -10.47 -12.44
CA GLN A 42 -13.61 -10.91 -12.07
C GLN A 42 -14.04 -10.40 -10.69
N GLY A 43 -13.10 -9.88 -9.87
CA GLY A 43 -13.38 -9.43 -8.51
C GLY A 43 -13.80 -7.96 -8.43
N THR A 44 -14.40 -7.57 -7.29
CA THR A 44 -14.56 -6.16 -6.90
C THR A 44 -13.25 -5.67 -6.26
N TRP A 45 -12.80 -4.49 -6.63
CA TRP A 45 -11.50 -3.98 -6.22
C TRP A 45 -11.62 -2.97 -5.08
N PHE A 46 -10.76 -3.14 -4.09
CA PHE A 46 -10.60 -2.23 -2.96
C PHE A 46 -9.12 -1.82 -2.84
N SER A 47 -8.85 -0.53 -2.75
CA SER A 47 -7.52 -0.06 -2.36
C SER A 47 -7.50 0.21 -0.86
N ALA A 48 -6.71 -0.54 -0.10
CA ALA A 48 -6.46 -0.27 1.31
C ALA A 48 -5.50 0.94 1.43
N CYS A 49 -6.06 2.15 1.47
CA CYS A 49 -5.32 3.40 1.45
C CYS A 49 -5.28 4.06 2.83
N SER A 50 -4.06 4.19 3.39
CA SER A 50 -3.83 4.93 4.64
C SER A 50 -3.61 6.43 4.44
N GLY A 51 -3.38 6.88 3.20
CA GLY A 51 -2.95 8.23 2.88
C GLY A 51 -1.44 8.39 2.75
N GLY A 52 -0.65 7.45 3.25
CA GLY A 52 0.82 7.45 3.09
C GLY A 52 1.26 7.15 1.66
N ALA A 53 2.50 7.57 1.32
CA ALA A 53 3.05 7.52 -0.04
C ALA A 53 2.84 6.17 -0.74
N ASP A 54 3.16 5.05 -0.08
CA ASP A 54 3.07 3.71 -0.66
C ASP A 54 1.63 3.36 -1.05
N SER A 55 0.65 3.70 -0.20
CA SER A 55 -0.76 3.42 -0.44
C SER A 55 -1.37 4.35 -1.50
N VAL A 56 -0.97 5.61 -1.52
CA VAL A 56 -1.37 6.58 -2.56
C VAL A 56 -0.84 6.12 -3.91
N LEU A 57 0.45 5.77 -4.02
CA LEU A 57 1.03 5.26 -5.26
C LEU A 57 0.29 4.02 -5.76
N SER A 58 0.02 3.05 -4.87
CA SER A 58 -0.73 1.83 -5.23
C SER A 58 -2.12 2.15 -5.78
N THR A 59 -2.82 3.12 -5.20
CA THR A 59 -4.14 3.58 -5.64
C THR A 59 -4.07 4.23 -7.02
N LEU A 60 -3.14 5.16 -7.23
CA LEU A 60 -2.96 5.88 -8.50
C LEU A 60 -2.58 4.92 -9.64
N LEU A 61 -1.68 3.97 -9.40
CA LEU A 61 -1.29 2.97 -10.40
C LEU A 61 -2.44 2.03 -10.77
N ALA A 62 -3.24 1.60 -9.80
CA ALA A 62 -4.42 0.79 -10.08
C ALA A 62 -5.43 1.54 -10.95
N PHE A 63 -5.68 2.81 -10.65
CA PHE A 63 -6.57 3.68 -11.44
C PHE A 63 -6.02 3.89 -12.86
N ALA A 64 -4.72 4.17 -12.99
CA ALA A 64 -4.08 4.45 -14.28
C ALA A 64 -4.03 3.24 -15.21
N HIS A 65 -3.64 2.08 -14.67
CA HIS A 65 -3.41 0.88 -15.48
C HIS A 65 -4.66 0.03 -15.73
N PHE A 66 -5.72 0.25 -14.94
CA PHE A 66 -6.97 -0.51 -15.05
C PHE A 66 -8.20 0.43 -15.13
N PRO A 67 -8.25 1.34 -16.11
CA PRO A 67 -9.30 2.37 -16.18
C PRO A 67 -10.71 1.78 -16.32
N GLY A 68 -10.85 0.59 -16.90
CA GLY A 68 -12.14 -0.12 -16.99
C GLY A 68 -12.68 -0.62 -15.64
N ARG A 69 -11.93 -0.44 -14.54
CA ARG A 69 -12.35 -0.87 -13.19
C ARG A 69 -12.91 0.27 -12.34
N SER A 70 -12.91 1.52 -12.80
CA SER A 70 -13.33 2.68 -12.00
C SER A 70 -14.72 2.51 -11.36
N GLY A 71 -15.68 1.93 -12.07
CA GLY A 71 -17.02 1.66 -11.53
C GLY A 71 -17.12 0.52 -10.51
N ALA A 72 -16.07 -0.29 -10.35
CA ALA A 72 -15.97 -1.39 -9.40
C ALA A 72 -14.74 -1.25 -8.49
N PHE A 73 -14.24 -0.02 -8.31
CA PHE A 73 -13.07 0.31 -7.50
C PHE A 73 -13.46 1.20 -6.33
N THR A 74 -13.13 0.78 -5.14
CA THR A 74 -13.41 1.49 -3.89
C THR A 74 -12.12 1.76 -3.14
N VAL A 75 -11.89 3.00 -2.71
CA VAL A 75 -10.82 3.34 -1.77
C VAL A 75 -11.34 3.09 -0.35
N ALA A 76 -10.66 2.20 0.38
CA ALA A 76 -11.01 1.79 1.74
C ALA A 76 -9.97 2.32 2.74
N HIS A 77 -10.40 3.16 3.68
CA HIS A 77 -9.55 3.75 4.71
C HIS A 77 -9.97 3.27 6.11
N PHE A 78 -9.02 2.85 6.94
CA PHE A 78 -9.27 2.57 8.34
C PHE A 78 -8.51 3.57 9.22
N ASN A 79 -9.25 4.40 9.94
CA ASN A 79 -8.71 5.39 10.86
C ASN A 79 -8.60 4.77 12.27
N HIS A 80 -7.38 4.51 12.73
CA HIS A 80 -7.14 3.97 14.08
C HIS A 80 -7.41 4.97 15.21
N CYS A 81 -7.65 6.24 14.93
CA CYS A 81 -7.90 7.33 15.88
C CYS A 81 -6.78 7.54 16.92
N LEU A 82 -5.52 7.19 16.61
CA LEU A 82 -4.40 7.24 17.56
C LEU A 82 -3.77 8.61 17.67
N ARG A 83 -4.03 9.54 16.74
CA ARG A 83 -3.37 10.84 16.62
C ARG A 83 -4.36 12.01 16.58
N GLY A 84 -5.57 11.83 17.12
CA GLY A 84 -6.59 12.89 17.16
C GLY A 84 -6.85 13.52 15.78
N ASP A 85 -6.68 14.85 15.69
CA ASP A 85 -6.94 15.62 14.47
C ASP A 85 -6.08 15.20 13.28
N ALA A 86 -4.84 14.75 13.50
CA ALA A 86 -3.99 14.25 12.43
C ALA A 86 -4.59 12.99 11.76
N SER A 87 -5.15 12.07 12.55
CA SER A 87 -5.85 10.90 12.03
C SER A 87 -7.12 11.27 11.24
N SER A 88 -7.85 12.29 11.70
CA SER A 88 -9.02 12.82 10.98
C SER A 88 -8.60 13.52 9.68
N GLY A 89 -7.47 14.20 9.68
CA GLY A 89 -6.86 14.81 8.51
C GLY A 89 -6.44 13.79 7.44
N ASP A 90 -5.95 12.61 7.87
CA ASP A 90 -5.61 11.52 6.95
C ASP A 90 -6.86 10.93 6.28
N GLU A 91 -7.93 10.70 7.06
CA GLU A 91 -9.21 10.22 6.53
C GLU A 91 -9.79 11.21 5.51
N ALA A 92 -9.79 12.52 5.84
CA ALA A 92 -10.24 13.57 4.93
C ALA A 92 -9.38 13.66 3.66
N PHE A 93 -8.07 13.46 3.75
CA PHE A 93 -7.18 13.41 2.58
C PHE A 93 -7.52 12.24 1.66
N VAL A 94 -7.68 11.03 2.21
CA VAL A 94 -8.01 9.84 1.41
C VAL A 94 -9.40 9.95 0.80
N HIS A 95 -10.36 10.58 1.48
CA HIS A 95 -11.69 10.88 0.92
C HIS A 95 -11.56 11.79 -0.32
N ARG A 96 -10.84 12.93 -0.20
CA ARG A 96 -10.60 13.84 -1.35
C ARG A 96 -9.86 13.17 -2.51
N LEU A 97 -8.92 12.25 -2.22
CA LEU A 97 -8.27 11.44 -3.25
C LEU A 97 -9.28 10.59 -4.02
N ALA A 98 -10.16 9.88 -3.32
CA ALA A 98 -11.18 9.04 -3.94
C ALA A 98 -12.19 9.87 -4.75
N GLU A 99 -12.67 10.97 -4.18
CA GLU A 99 -13.56 11.93 -4.83
C GLU A 99 -12.93 12.50 -6.12
N GLY A 100 -11.68 12.96 -6.03
CA GLY A 100 -10.95 13.51 -7.16
C GLY A 100 -10.63 12.48 -8.26
N LEU A 101 -10.54 11.19 -7.93
CA LEU A 101 -10.46 10.09 -8.89
C LEU A 101 -11.84 9.66 -9.44
N GLY A 102 -12.94 10.15 -8.87
CA GLY A 102 -14.30 9.72 -9.23
C GLY A 102 -14.60 8.26 -8.88
N VAL A 103 -14.01 7.73 -7.80
CA VAL A 103 -14.21 6.36 -7.33
C VAL A 103 -14.89 6.32 -5.96
N SER A 104 -15.49 5.19 -5.60
CA SER A 104 -16.16 5.03 -4.32
C SER A 104 -15.18 5.12 -3.14
N PHE A 105 -15.65 5.68 -2.01
CA PHE A 105 -14.92 5.75 -0.75
C PHE A 105 -15.67 5.03 0.36
N THR A 106 -14.95 4.33 1.22
CA THR A 106 -15.47 3.78 2.47
C THR A 106 -14.44 3.90 3.58
N SER A 107 -14.89 4.24 4.77
CA SER A 107 -14.02 4.29 5.94
C SER A 107 -14.68 3.70 7.18
N ALA A 108 -13.85 3.35 8.17
CA ALA A 108 -14.28 3.10 9.53
C ALA A 108 -13.23 3.63 10.50
N ARG A 109 -13.67 3.85 11.75
CA ARG A 109 -12.84 4.35 12.84
C ARG A 109 -12.68 3.28 13.91
N GLY A 110 -11.44 3.10 14.38
CA GLY A 110 -11.11 2.30 15.53
C GLY A 110 -11.45 3.03 16.83
N MET A 111 -11.28 2.33 17.95
CA MET A 111 -11.60 2.88 19.28
C MET A 111 -10.57 3.86 19.83
N GLY A 112 -9.48 4.14 19.09
CA GLY A 112 -8.42 5.06 19.53
C GLY A 112 -7.59 4.54 20.71
N THR A 113 -7.70 3.26 21.04
CA THR A 113 -6.91 2.66 22.10
C THR A 113 -5.52 2.28 21.55
N THR A 114 -4.48 2.65 22.31
CA THR A 114 -3.11 2.24 21.99
C THR A 114 -3.00 0.73 22.11
N GLY A 115 -2.98 0.05 20.97
CA GLY A 115 -2.73 -1.40 20.88
C GLY A 115 -1.32 -1.67 20.35
N ASP A 116 -0.92 -2.93 20.46
CA ASP A 116 0.27 -3.39 19.74
C ASP A 116 -0.01 -3.46 18.21
N GLU A 117 1.04 -3.59 17.40
CA GLU A 117 0.92 -3.66 15.93
C GLU A 117 0.00 -4.79 15.47
N ALA A 118 -0.12 -5.87 16.25
CA ALA A 118 -0.96 -7.02 15.92
C ALA A 118 -2.45 -6.67 16.07
N SER A 119 -2.85 -6.05 17.18
CA SER A 119 -4.24 -5.64 17.41
C SER A 119 -4.71 -4.58 16.40
N LEU A 120 -3.89 -3.57 16.10
CA LEU A 120 -4.20 -2.57 15.06
C LEU A 120 -4.38 -3.22 13.67
N ARG A 121 -3.59 -4.26 13.39
CA ARG A 121 -3.72 -5.03 12.17
C ARG A 121 -5.01 -5.85 12.14
N GLU A 122 -5.41 -6.45 13.25
CA GLU A 122 -6.67 -7.21 13.38
C GLU A 122 -7.88 -6.32 13.18
N GLU A 123 -7.93 -5.13 13.78
CA GLU A 123 -9.00 -4.15 13.56
C GLU A 123 -9.15 -3.78 12.09
N ARG A 124 -8.03 -3.50 11.41
CA ARG A 124 -8.04 -3.20 9.99
C ARG A 124 -8.49 -4.37 9.13
N LEU A 125 -8.12 -5.61 9.48
CA LEU A 125 -8.57 -6.80 8.77
C LEU A 125 -10.06 -7.06 8.99
N ALA A 126 -10.58 -6.83 10.20
CA ALA A 126 -12.00 -6.92 10.52
C ALA A 126 -12.82 -5.90 9.71
N PHE A 127 -12.35 -4.65 9.61
CA PHE A 127 -12.94 -3.64 8.73
C PHE A 127 -12.98 -4.10 7.28
N LEU A 128 -11.84 -4.54 6.71
CA LEU A 128 -11.79 -5.02 5.34
C LEU A 128 -12.74 -6.21 5.12
N SER A 129 -12.80 -7.16 6.07
CA SER A 129 -13.74 -8.26 6.01
C SER A 129 -15.20 -7.80 5.99
N LYS A 130 -15.53 -6.76 6.78
CA LYS A 130 -16.89 -6.19 6.81
C LYS A 130 -17.26 -5.52 5.49
N VAL A 131 -16.38 -4.68 4.93
CA VAL A 131 -16.69 -3.94 3.68
C VAL A 131 -16.69 -4.84 2.44
N THR A 132 -16.02 -5.98 2.50
CA THR A 132 -15.99 -6.97 1.43
C THR A 132 -17.06 -8.07 1.57
N ASN A 133 -17.85 -8.02 2.64
CA ASN A 133 -18.93 -8.97 2.84
C ASN A 133 -19.99 -8.85 1.71
N GLY A 134 -20.47 -9.97 1.22
CA GLY A 134 -21.39 -10.01 0.09
C GLY A 134 -20.72 -10.01 -1.29
N HIS A 135 -19.43 -9.74 -1.40
CA HIS A 135 -18.67 -9.90 -2.64
C HIS A 135 -18.16 -11.33 -2.78
N GLN A 136 -18.34 -11.93 -3.95
CA GLN A 136 -17.89 -13.28 -4.24
C GLN A 136 -16.36 -13.37 -4.19
N THR A 137 -15.69 -12.36 -4.75
CA THR A 137 -14.24 -12.18 -4.67
C THR A 137 -13.93 -10.70 -4.53
N ALA A 138 -13.22 -10.33 -3.46
CA ALA A 138 -12.76 -8.99 -3.20
C ALA A 138 -11.24 -8.90 -3.36
N ILE A 139 -10.78 -8.07 -4.27
CA ILE A 139 -9.35 -7.83 -4.52
C ILE A 139 -8.92 -6.63 -3.66
N ILE A 140 -8.03 -6.87 -2.70
CA ILE A 140 -7.52 -5.84 -1.79
C ILE A 140 -6.12 -5.43 -2.22
N LEU A 141 -5.99 -4.27 -2.85
CA LEU A 141 -4.71 -3.68 -3.20
C LEU A 141 -4.03 -3.12 -1.95
N GLN A 142 -2.77 -3.44 -1.75
CA GLN A 142 -1.96 -2.99 -0.62
C GLN A 142 -0.64 -2.38 -1.11
N GLY A 143 -0.28 -1.24 -0.55
CA GLY A 143 0.94 -0.50 -0.87
C GLY A 143 2.23 -1.06 -0.26
N HIS A 144 2.32 -2.36 0.06
CA HIS A 144 3.57 -2.96 0.50
C HIS A 144 4.61 -2.88 -0.62
N GLN A 145 5.80 -2.40 -0.29
CA GLN A 145 6.89 -2.15 -1.22
C GLN A 145 8.13 -3.00 -0.87
N ARG A 146 9.22 -2.86 -1.62
CA ARG A 146 10.41 -3.71 -1.56
C ARG A 146 11.07 -3.75 -0.18
N ASP A 147 11.17 -2.61 0.49
CA ASP A 147 11.81 -2.53 1.81
C ASP A 147 11.00 -3.28 2.89
N ASP A 148 9.67 -3.38 2.74
CA ASP A 148 8.82 -4.18 3.64
C ASP A 148 9.15 -5.68 3.59
N ILE A 149 9.71 -6.18 2.47
CA ILE A 149 10.18 -7.57 2.36
C ILE A 149 11.37 -7.76 3.27
N ALA A 150 12.37 -6.87 3.20
CA ALA A 150 13.57 -6.95 4.03
C ALA A 150 13.24 -6.80 5.52
N GLU A 151 12.37 -5.85 5.89
CA GLU A 151 11.87 -5.68 7.25
C GLU A 151 11.18 -6.96 7.77
N THR A 152 10.27 -7.52 6.97
CA THR A 152 9.53 -8.72 7.33
C THR A 152 10.45 -9.95 7.41
N PHE A 153 11.42 -10.06 6.51
CA PHE A 153 12.41 -11.13 6.50
C PHE A 153 13.22 -11.14 7.80
N LEU A 154 13.82 -10.03 8.19
CA LEU A 154 14.60 -9.90 9.42
C LEU A 154 13.73 -10.17 10.67
N TRP A 155 12.55 -9.58 10.72
CA TRP A 155 11.63 -9.78 11.84
C TRP A 155 11.23 -11.24 12.03
N ARG A 156 10.97 -11.96 10.94
CA ARG A 156 10.59 -13.37 10.96
C ARG A 156 11.77 -14.29 11.23
N LEU A 157 12.95 -13.95 10.69
CA LEU A 157 14.19 -14.66 10.97
C LEU A 157 14.51 -14.64 12.47
N ALA A 158 14.41 -13.47 13.10
CA ALA A 158 14.61 -13.31 14.54
C ALA A 158 13.61 -14.13 15.40
N ARG A 159 12.48 -14.53 14.82
CA ARG A 159 11.45 -15.37 15.47
C ARG A 159 11.54 -16.86 15.11
N GLY A 160 12.58 -17.26 14.40
CA GLY A 160 12.80 -18.65 14.02
C GLY A 160 11.85 -19.18 12.94
N ALA A 161 11.33 -18.28 12.07
CA ALA A 161 10.45 -18.71 10.99
C ALA A 161 11.21 -19.59 9.98
N GLY A 162 10.61 -20.70 9.58
CA GLY A 162 11.12 -21.55 8.50
C GLY A 162 10.98 -20.87 7.11
N LEU A 163 11.54 -21.51 6.08
CA LEU A 163 11.63 -20.96 4.71
C LEU A 163 10.29 -20.43 4.18
N ALA A 164 9.20 -21.16 4.33
CA ALA A 164 7.87 -20.72 3.90
C ALA A 164 7.39 -19.44 4.62
N GLY A 165 7.79 -19.26 5.87
CA GLY A 165 7.52 -18.05 6.66
C GLY A 165 8.36 -16.87 6.18
N LEU A 166 9.63 -17.07 5.83
CA LEU A 166 10.54 -16.04 5.35
C LEU A 166 10.12 -15.50 3.97
N ALA A 167 9.42 -16.29 3.15
CA ALA A 167 8.96 -15.90 1.81
C ALA A 167 7.82 -14.85 1.77
N ALA A 168 7.56 -14.13 2.85
CA ALA A 168 6.52 -13.10 2.93
C ALA A 168 7.11 -11.67 2.99
N PRO A 169 6.32 -10.64 2.58
CA PRO A 169 4.94 -10.71 2.10
C PRO A 169 4.84 -11.29 0.69
N ARG A 170 3.83 -12.13 0.44
CA ARG A 170 3.57 -12.69 -0.91
C ARG A 170 2.88 -11.64 -1.80
N PRO A 171 3.15 -11.62 -3.12
CA PRO A 171 2.49 -10.70 -4.06
C PRO A 171 0.97 -10.88 -4.08
N VAL A 172 0.52 -12.13 -4.04
CA VAL A 172 -0.89 -12.50 -3.99
C VAL A 172 -1.11 -13.45 -2.80
N ARG A 173 -2.10 -13.15 -1.96
CA ARG A 173 -2.49 -13.99 -0.80
C ARG A 173 -3.99 -14.06 -0.68
N ARG A 174 -4.55 -15.26 -0.72
CA ARG A 174 -5.98 -15.52 -0.52
C ARG A 174 -6.30 -15.69 0.97
N SER A 175 -7.49 -15.20 1.40
CA SER A 175 -8.01 -15.33 2.75
C SER A 175 -9.53 -15.20 2.72
N GLY A 176 -10.25 -16.32 2.73
CA GLY A 176 -11.69 -16.33 2.48
C GLY A 176 -12.01 -15.76 1.09
N ASN A 177 -12.97 -14.85 1.02
CA ASN A 177 -13.35 -14.15 -0.21
C ASN A 177 -12.36 -13.01 -0.58
N MET A 178 -11.43 -12.64 0.30
CA MET A 178 -10.45 -11.58 0.06
C MET A 178 -9.18 -12.13 -0.59
N VAL A 179 -8.70 -11.43 -1.62
CA VAL A 179 -7.39 -11.67 -2.24
C VAL A 179 -6.55 -10.40 -2.09
N PHE A 180 -5.54 -10.47 -1.24
CA PHE A 180 -4.60 -9.37 -1.04
C PHE A 180 -3.57 -9.37 -2.16
N VAL A 181 -3.42 -8.24 -2.85
CA VAL A 181 -2.49 -8.07 -3.96
C VAL A 181 -1.55 -6.91 -3.67
N ARG A 182 -0.25 -7.10 -3.92
CA ARG A 182 0.83 -6.16 -3.61
C ARG A 182 1.68 -5.88 -4.84
N PRO A 183 1.29 -4.93 -5.67
CA PRO A 183 1.98 -4.65 -6.93
C PRO A 183 3.38 -4.03 -6.73
N LEU A 184 3.61 -3.30 -5.61
CA LEU A 184 4.81 -2.50 -5.40
C LEU A 184 6.00 -3.27 -4.82
N LEU A 185 5.95 -4.60 -4.70
CA LEU A 185 7.02 -5.38 -4.06
C LEU A 185 8.37 -5.37 -4.81
N THR A 186 8.42 -4.81 -6.00
CA THR A 186 9.64 -4.56 -6.78
C THR A 186 10.17 -3.13 -6.64
N ILE A 187 9.35 -2.20 -6.14
CA ILE A 187 9.62 -0.77 -6.04
C ILE A 187 10.16 -0.44 -4.64
N SER A 188 11.21 0.37 -4.53
CA SER A 188 11.73 0.84 -3.25
C SER A 188 10.92 1.99 -2.69
N ARG A 189 11.03 2.22 -1.38
CA ARG A 189 10.42 3.38 -0.71
C ARG A 189 10.91 4.70 -1.29
N GLU A 190 12.20 4.79 -1.59
CA GLU A 190 12.80 5.98 -2.22
C GLU A 190 12.17 6.23 -3.60
N GLU A 191 12.03 5.19 -4.40
CA GLU A 191 11.41 5.28 -5.72
C GLU A 191 9.94 5.67 -5.66
N VAL A 192 9.16 5.16 -4.68
CA VAL A 192 7.78 5.60 -4.42
C VAL A 192 7.71 7.11 -4.23
N ARG A 193 8.54 7.66 -3.32
CA ARG A 193 8.56 9.10 -3.02
C ARG A 193 9.04 9.93 -4.20
N ARG A 194 10.09 9.46 -4.90
CA ARG A 194 10.62 10.12 -6.10
C ARG A 194 9.58 10.23 -7.19
N VAL A 195 8.84 9.17 -7.48
CA VAL A 195 7.79 9.16 -8.51
C VAL A 195 6.65 10.09 -8.14
N LEU A 196 6.10 10.00 -6.94
CA LEU A 196 5.02 10.89 -6.49
C LEU A 196 5.46 12.37 -6.50
N GLY A 197 6.66 12.66 -5.98
CA GLY A 197 7.19 14.02 -5.97
C GLY A 197 7.43 14.58 -7.37
N SER A 198 7.90 13.76 -8.32
CA SER A 198 8.18 14.19 -9.70
C SER A 198 6.92 14.60 -10.48
N VAL A 199 5.75 14.09 -10.10
CA VAL A 199 4.47 14.46 -10.71
C VAL A 199 3.70 15.53 -9.92
N GLY A 200 4.21 15.93 -8.74
CA GLY A 200 3.55 16.87 -7.83
C GLY A 200 2.40 16.25 -7.02
N ALA A 201 2.34 14.93 -6.91
CA ALA A 201 1.34 14.27 -6.08
C ALA A 201 1.70 14.41 -4.60
N THR A 202 0.69 14.69 -3.77
CA THR A 202 0.82 14.82 -2.31
C THR A 202 0.45 13.52 -1.61
N TRP A 203 0.94 13.35 -0.38
CA TRP A 203 0.60 12.26 0.52
C TRP A 203 0.70 12.71 1.98
N ARG A 204 0.27 11.87 2.90
CA ARG A 204 0.35 12.13 4.33
C ARG A 204 1.61 11.48 4.91
N GLU A 205 2.40 12.23 5.65
CA GLU A 205 3.50 11.68 6.44
C GLU A 205 2.97 11.31 7.83
N ASP A 206 3.37 10.14 8.29
CA ASP A 206 3.03 9.66 9.62
C ASP A 206 4.28 9.70 10.51
N ASP A 207 4.32 10.61 11.47
CA ASP A 207 5.43 10.78 12.41
C ASP A 207 5.70 9.49 13.22
N SER A 208 4.71 8.62 13.39
CA SER A 208 4.90 7.33 14.03
C SER A 208 5.84 6.39 13.25
N ASN A 209 6.05 6.63 11.95
CA ASN A 209 6.99 5.88 11.12
C ASN A 209 8.46 6.08 11.52
N THR A 210 8.76 7.12 12.29
CA THR A 210 10.10 7.40 12.84
C THR A 210 10.24 7.00 14.30
N SER A 211 9.15 6.65 14.98
CA SER A 211 9.16 6.29 16.39
C SER A 211 9.92 4.98 16.65
N PRO A 212 10.95 4.97 17.52
CA PRO A 212 11.70 3.76 17.84
C PRO A 212 10.92 2.76 18.73
N ILE A 213 9.71 3.10 19.16
CA ILE A 213 8.83 2.23 19.96
C ILE A 213 8.49 0.98 19.16
N TYR A 214 8.24 1.11 17.87
CA TYR A 214 7.88 -0.02 17.01
C TYR A 214 9.13 -0.79 16.54
N LEU A 215 9.12 -2.11 16.71
CA LEU A 215 10.23 -2.97 16.31
C LEU A 215 10.59 -2.81 14.82
N ARG A 216 9.60 -2.65 13.96
CA ARG A 216 9.81 -2.42 12.52
C ARG A 216 10.63 -1.16 12.25
N ASN A 217 10.36 -0.08 12.97
CA ASN A 217 11.11 1.16 12.81
C ASN A 217 12.56 0.99 13.30
N ARG A 218 12.78 0.26 14.41
CA ARG A 218 14.15 -0.05 14.88
C ARG A 218 14.91 -0.90 13.87
N LEU A 219 14.29 -1.92 13.30
CA LEU A 219 14.91 -2.74 12.24
C LEU A 219 15.27 -1.89 11.02
N ARG A 220 14.38 -1.00 10.60
CA ARG A 220 14.57 -0.11 9.46
C ARG A 220 15.73 0.86 9.67
N MET A 221 15.73 1.62 10.78
CA MET A 221 16.67 2.69 11.06
C MET A 221 18.03 2.18 11.56
N GLY A 222 18.10 0.97 12.09
CA GLY A 222 19.33 0.37 12.63
C GLY A 222 19.83 -0.79 11.79
N THR A 223 19.24 -1.96 11.96
CA THR A 223 19.74 -3.22 11.38
C THR A 223 19.81 -3.21 9.85
N LEU A 224 18.76 -2.72 9.18
CA LEU A 224 18.75 -2.65 7.71
C LEU A 224 19.74 -1.64 7.16
N GLU A 225 19.92 -0.51 7.83
CA GLU A 225 20.91 0.48 7.42
C GLU A 225 22.34 -0.04 7.59
N ALA A 226 22.64 -0.71 8.70
CA ALA A 226 23.92 -1.37 8.90
C ALA A 226 24.17 -2.45 7.82
N TRP A 227 23.16 -3.31 7.59
CA TRP A 227 23.25 -4.34 6.57
C TRP A 227 23.48 -3.79 5.16
N ARG A 228 22.81 -2.69 4.80
CA ARG A 228 23.03 -2.01 3.51
C ARG A 228 24.44 -1.46 3.36
N LYS A 229 25.03 -0.90 4.43
CA LYS A 229 26.39 -0.38 4.43
C LYS A 229 27.44 -1.47 4.29
N ASP A 230 27.22 -2.61 4.93
CA ASP A 230 28.17 -3.72 4.99
C ASP A 230 27.99 -4.73 3.83
N SER A 231 26.96 -4.53 3.00
CA SER A 231 26.67 -5.44 1.88
C SER A 231 27.24 -4.91 0.56
N ASP A 232 27.96 -5.76 -0.16
CA ASP A 232 28.45 -5.48 -1.53
C ASP A 232 27.33 -5.48 -2.57
N ARG A 233 26.09 -5.83 -2.17
CA ARG A 233 24.94 -5.96 -3.05
C ARG A 233 23.73 -5.24 -2.48
N GLU A 234 22.83 -4.84 -3.35
CA GLU A 234 21.56 -4.22 -2.96
C GLU A 234 20.70 -5.24 -2.19
N VAL A 235 20.51 -4.98 -0.87
CA VAL A 235 19.86 -5.87 0.09
C VAL A 235 18.39 -6.12 -0.29
N GLY A 236 17.66 -5.08 -0.71
CA GLY A 236 16.26 -5.20 -1.08
C GLY A 236 16.05 -6.12 -2.28
N ALA A 237 16.87 -5.99 -3.34
CA ALA A 237 16.79 -6.90 -4.48
C ALA A 237 17.20 -8.34 -4.10
N GLY A 238 18.15 -8.50 -3.18
CA GLY A 238 18.53 -9.80 -2.62
C GLY A 238 17.36 -10.50 -1.93
N THR A 239 16.64 -9.79 -1.06
CA THR A 239 15.47 -10.32 -0.34
C THR A 239 14.30 -10.63 -1.25
N VAL A 240 14.07 -9.83 -2.31
CA VAL A 240 13.08 -10.14 -3.35
C VAL A 240 13.38 -11.46 -4.07
N ARG A 241 14.66 -11.69 -4.43
CA ARG A 241 15.06 -12.97 -5.06
C ARG A 241 14.87 -14.15 -4.11
N SER A 242 15.31 -14.04 -2.86
CA SER A 242 15.18 -15.09 -1.86
C SER A 242 13.72 -15.47 -1.54
N ARG A 243 12.80 -14.53 -1.69
CA ARG A 243 11.36 -14.79 -1.52
C ARG A 243 10.78 -15.72 -2.60
N ARG A 244 11.38 -15.77 -3.78
CA ARG A 244 10.89 -16.58 -4.93
C ARG A 244 11.30 -18.04 -4.86
N LEU A 245 12.20 -18.38 -3.93
CA LEU A 245 12.62 -19.75 -3.64
C LEU A 245 11.60 -20.45 -2.73
#